data_3ef3dd9588d7197db06cf5e3a6717974
#
_entry.id   3ef3dd9588d7197db06cf5e3a6717974
#
_cell.length_a   1.000
_cell.length_b   1.000
_cell.length_c   1.000
_cell.angle_alpha   90.00
_cell.angle_beta   90.00
_cell.angle_gamma   90.00
#
_symmetry.space_group_name_H-M   'P 1'
#
loop_
_entity.id
_entity.type
_entity.pdbx_description
1 polymer ?
#
loop_
_entity_poly.entity_id
_entity_poly.type
_entity_poly.pdbx_seq_one_letter_code
_entity_poly.pdbx_strand_id
1 'polypeptide(L)'
;MKFICFGLILLSMIACSKPTKKNVTTLETKKDSISYSIGMEIGENFQTQSVEVNPDVFAQGFDDAYTESTPLLEDSEVRIVTQNYRQELRSKQNELRKQQLEENKVSGENFLAENSTKEGVIVLPSGLQYKVLNNGDGSTPKATDKVKVHYTGKLI
;
A
#
# COMPACT_ATOMS: atom_id res chain seq x y z
N MET A 1 -28.18 -78.28 17.08
CA MET A 1 -27.30 -77.58 16.11
C MET A 1 -27.69 -76.10 16.13
N LYS A 2 -26.87 -75.21 16.79
CA LYS A 2 -27.14 -73.77 16.92
C LYS A 2 -26.11 -73.06 16.03
N PHE A 3 -26.60 -72.38 14.97
CA PHE A 3 -25.78 -71.52 14.11
C PHE A 3 -25.77 -70.13 14.70
N ILE A 4 -24.58 -69.69 15.15
CA ILE A 4 -24.35 -68.33 15.60
C ILE A 4 -23.83 -67.54 14.39
N CYS A 5 -24.71 -66.62 13.85
CA CYS A 5 -24.29 -65.65 12.84
C CYS A 5 -23.51 -64.53 13.51
N PHE A 6 -22.21 -64.45 13.22
CA PHE A 6 -21.29 -63.39 13.67
C PHE A 6 -21.37 -62.26 12.63
N GLY A 7 -22.15 -61.23 12.96
CA GLY A 7 -22.23 -60.03 12.12
C GLY A 7 -21.02 -59.14 12.25
N LEU A 8 -20.23 -59.07 11.16
CA LEU A 8 -19.06 -58.18 11.07
C LEU A 8 -19.51 -56.77 10.77
N ILE A 9 -19.52 -55.89 11.80
CA ILE A 9 -19.78 -54.47 11.63
C ILE A 9 -18.50 -53.81 11.09
N LEU A 10 -18.51 -53.48 9.80
CA LEU A 10 -17.44 -52.73 9.14
C LEU A 10 -17.59 -51.23 9.49
N LEU A 11 -16.83 -50.76 10.48
CA LEU A 11 -16.80 -49.35 10.88
C LEU A 11 -15.95 -48.58 9.85
N SER A 12 -16.60 -47.92 8.88
CA SER A 12 -15.95 -47.05 7.92
C SER A 12 -15.48 -45.79 8.60
N MET A 13 -14.17 -45.71 8.89
CA MET A 13 -13.49 -44.50 9.31
C MET A 13 -13.51 -43.51 8.14
N ILE A 14 -14.38 -42.52 8.15
CA ILE A 14 -14.32 -41.36 7.27
C ILE A 14 -13.15 -40.51 7.81
N ALA A 15 -11.97 -40.70 7.22
CA ALA A 15 -10.82 -39.82 7.45
C ALA A 15 -11.14 -38.47 6.80
N CYS A 16 -11.53 -37.48 7.60
CA CYS A 16 -11.49 -36.09 7.21
C CYS A 16 -10.04 -35.68 6.95
N SER A 17 -9.58 -35.85 5.73
CA SER A 17 -8.30 -35.27 5.31
C SER A 17 -8.46 -33.75 5.25
N LYS A 18 -7.74 -33.04 6.13
CA LYS A 18 -7.59 -31.58 6.02
C LYS A 18 -7.05 -31.26 4.63
N PRO A 19 -7.59 -30.25 3.96
CA PRO A 19 -7.06 -29.85 2.66
C PRO A 19 -5.59 -29.45 2.83
N THR A 20 -4.70 -30.28 2.30
CA THR A 20 -3.27 -29.96 2.23
C THR A 20 -3.10 -28.82 1.23
N LYS A 21 -2.48 -27.72 1.68
CA LYS A 21 -2.11 -26.57 0.83
C LYS A 21 -1.37 -27.11 -0.41
N LYS A 22 -1.99 -27.00 -1.56
CA LYS A 22 -1.40 -27.47 -2.81
C LYS A 22 -0.36 -26.43 -3.25
N ASN A 23 0.91 -26.68 -3.01
CA ASN A 23 1.97 -25.81 -3.51
C ASN A 23 1.98 -25.91 -5.05
N VAL A 24 1.51 -24.87 -5.71
CA VAL A 24 1.58 -24.72 -7.16
C VAL A 24 3.03 -24.38 -7.52
N THR A 25 3.70 -25.26 -8.26
CA THR A 25 5.10 -25.09 -8.67
C THR A 25 5.24 -24.73 -10.14
N THR A 26 4.18 -24.97 -10.94
CA THR A 26 4.13 -24.68 -12.39
C THR A 26 2.76 -24.15 -12.77
N LEU A 27 2.72 -23.26 -13.75
CA LEU A 27 1.49 -22.70 -14.34
C LEU A 27 1.27 -23.37 -15.69
N GLU A 28 0.30 -24.26 -15.78
CA GLU A 28 0.10 -25.11 -16.97
C GLU A 28 -0.87 -24.48 -17.99
N THR A 29 -1.77 -23.60 -17.51
CA THR A 29 -2.80 -23.00 -18.36
C THR A 29 -2.74 -21.47 -18.33
N LYS A 30 -3.35 -20.84 -19.34
CA LYS A 30 -3.56 -19.39 -19.36
C LYS A 30 -4.37 -18.94 -18.13
N LYS A 31 -5.33 -19.74 -17.69
CA LYS A 31 -6.14 -19.45 -16.48
C LYS A 31 -5.25 -19.42 -15.24
N ASP A 32 -4.31 -20.35 -15.10
CA ASP A 32 -3.39 -20.39 -13.96
C ASP A 32 -2.49 -19.14 -13.95
N SER A 33 -1.97 -18.77 -15.13
CA SER A 33 -1.15 -17.56 -15.27
C SER A 33 -1.91 -16.30 -14.88
N ILE A 34 -3.17 -16.16 -15.32
CA ILE A 34 -4.03 -15.02 -14.93
C ILE A 34 -4.29 -15.02 -13.43
N SER A 35 -4.66 -16.16 -12.86
CA SER A 35 -4.96 -16.28 -11.43
C SER A 35 -3.74 -15.92 -10.57
N TYR A 36 -2.57 -16.42 -10.95
CA TYR A 36 -1.31 -16.12 -10.27
C TYR A 36 -0.96 -14.63 -10.37
N SER A 37 -1.10 -14.02 -11.55
CA SER A 37 -0.82 -12.60 -11.76
C SER A 37 -1.72 -11.72 -10.90
N ILE A 38 -3.02 -12.01 -10.83
CA ILE A 38 -3.96 -11.29 -9.95
C ILE A 38 -3.54 -11.41 -8.48
N GLY A 39 -3.15 -12.62 -8.06
CA GLY A 39 -2.65 -12.84 -6.71
C GLY A 39 -1.39 -12.03 -6.39
N MET A 40 -0.45 -11.95 -7.34
CA MET A 40 0.76 -11.12 -7.22
C MET A 40 0.41 -9.63 -7.08
N GLU A 41 -0.45 -9.10 -7.94
CA GLU A 41 -0.88 -7.69 -7.87
C GLU A 41 -1.54 -7.34 -6.52
N ILE A 42 -2.40 -8.22 -6.01
CA ILE A 42 -3.03 -8.03 -4.70
C ILE A 42 -1.97 -8.04 -3.59
N GLY A 43 -1.04 -8.99 -3.62
CA GLY A 43 0.03 -9.10 -2.63
C GLY A 43 0.95 -7.88 -2.62
N GLU A 44 1.37 -7.40 -3.77
CA GLU A 44 2.18 -6.19 -3.93
C GLU A 44 1.44 -4.94 -3.44
N ASN A 45 0.16 -4.81 -3.74
CA ASN A 45 -0.68 -3.72 -3.24
C ASN A 45 -0.78 -3.74 -1.70
N PHE A 46 -0.99 -4.90 -1.11
CA PHE A 46 -1.04 -5.02 0.35
C PHE A 46 0.29 -4.65 0.99
N GLN A 47 1.40 -5.10 0.42
CA GLN A 47 2.74 -4.75 0.89
C GLN A 47 2.99 -3.23 0.80
N THR A 48 2.68 -2.61 -0.34
CA THR A 48 2.88 -1.17 -0.57
C THR A 48 2.03 -0.32 0.39
N GLN A 49 0.83 -0.76 0.71
CA GLN A 49 -0.08 -0.06 1.62
C GLN A 49 0.12 -0.45 3.09
N SER A 50 1.10 -1.30 3.40
CA SER A 50 1.32 -1.85 4.75
C SER A 50 0.08 -2.54 5.32
N VAL A 51 -0.67 -3.24 4.44
CA VAL A 51 -1.83 -4.05 4.82
C VAL A 51 -1.34 -5.41 5.30
N GLU A 52 -1.52 -5.69 6.58
CA GLU A 52 -1.15 -6.97 7.19
C GLU A 52 -2.31 -7.97 7.06
N VAL A 53 -2.08 -9.09 6.39
CA VAL A 53 -3.05 -10.16 6.24
C VAL A 53 -2.42 -11.52 6.49
N ASN A 54 -3.23 -12.47 6.94
CA ASN A 54 -2.84 -13.88 6.91
C ASN A 54 -3.20 -14.46 5.54
N PRO A 55 -2.21 -14.88 4.70
CA PRO A 55 -2.47 -15.34 3.34
C PRO A 55 -3.38 -16.58 3.26
N ASP A 56 -3.32 -17.47 4.26
CA ASP A 56 -4.14 -18.68 4.26
C ASP A 56 -5.60 -18.35 4.55
N VAL A 57 -5.86 -17.44 5.49
CA VAL A 57 -7.22 -16.96 5.80
C VAL A 57 -7.77 -16.11 4.66
N PHE A 58 -6.91 -15.30 4.02
CA PHE A 58 -7.30 -14.55 2.83
C PHE A 58 -7.74 -15.48 1.69
N ALA A 59 -6.97 -16.53 1.41
CA ALA A 59 -7.31 -17.52 0.40
C ALA A 59 -8.63 -18.25 0.73
N GLN A 60 -8.88 -18.57 2.01
CA GLN A 60 -10.14 -19.17 2.44
C GLN A 60 -11.32 -18.22 2.21
N GLY A 61 -11.20 -16.96 2.60
CA GLY A 61 -12.27 -15.98 2.39
C GLY A 61 -12.55 -15.73 0.90
N PHE A 62 -11.50 -15.78 0.05
CA PHE A 62 -11.67 -15.73 -1.39
C PHE A 62 -12.44 -16.95 -1.91
N ASP A 63 -12.07 -18.16 -1.47
CA ASP A 63 -12.71 -19.41 -1.89
C ASP A 63 -14.17 -19.45 -1.46
N ASP A 64 -14.47 -19.09 -0.21
CA ASP A 64 -15.83 -19.04 0.32
C ASP A 64 -16.73 -18.10 -0.51
N ALA A 65 -16.22 -16.91 -0.82
CA ALA A 65 -16.95 -15.93 -1.63
C ALA A 65 -17.10 -16.36 -3.10
N TYR A 66 -16.07 -16.99 -3.67
CA TYR A 66 -16.06 -17.38 -5.08
C TYR A 66 -16.95 -18.62 -5.37
N THR A 67 -17.04 -19.52 -4.39
CA THR A 67 -17.82 -20.77 -4.51
C THR A 67 -19.21 -20.68 -3.87
N GLU A 68 -19.58 -19.51 -3.34
CA GLU A 68 -20.84 -19.30 -2.61
C GLU A 68 -21.01 -20.28 -1.42
N SER A 69 -19.88 -20.63 -0.77
CA SER A 69 -19.87 -21.50 0.41
C SER A 69 -20.40 -20.76 1.63
N THR A 70 -20.68 -21.50 2.71
CA THR A 70 -21.07 -20.87 3.99
C THR A 70 -19.90 -20.07 4.56
N PRO A 71 -20.01 -18.74 4.67
CA PRO A 71 -18.91 -17.92 5.15
C PRO A 71 -18.70 -18.08 6.65
N LEU A 72 -17.46 -17.80 7.12
CA LEU A 72 -17.11 -17.80 8.55
C LEU A 72 -17.57 -16.54 9.28
N LEU A 73 -17.90 -15.48 8.53
CA LEU A 73 -18.40 -14.21 9.05
C LEU A 73 -19.69 -13.83 8.31
N GLU A 74 -20.65 -13.32 9.04
CA GLU A 74 -21.85 -12.73 8.46
C GLU A 74 -21.52 -11.43 7.70
N ASP A 75 -22.30 -11.07 6.69
CA ASP A 75 -22.12 -9.84 5.89
C ASP A 75 -22.00 -8.57 6.73
N SER A 76 -22.74 -8.51 7.85
CA SER A 76 -22.68 -7.39 8.79
C SER A 76 -21.33 -7.31 9.49
N GLU A 77 -20.77 -8.44 9.88
CA GLU A 77 -19.45 -8.53 10.54
C GLU A 77 -18.33 -8.20 9.56
N VAL A 78 -18.41 -8.71 8.32
CA VAL A 78 -17.45 -8.37 7.25
C VAL A 78 -17.41 -6.85 7.05
N ARG A 79 -18.57 -6.18 6.99
CA ARG A 79 -18.64 -4.72 6.83
C ARG A 79 -18.01 -4.00 8.01
N ILE A 80 -18.32 -4.40 9.24
CA ILE A 80 -17.79 -3.76 10.46
C ILE A 80 -16.28 -3.93 10.53
N VAL A 81 -15.76 -5.14 10.38
CA VAL A 81 -14.32 -5.44 10.42
C VAL A 81 -13.57 -4.64 9.35
N THR A 82 -14.08 -4.67 8.11
CA THR A 82 -13.45 -3.95 7.00
C THR A 82 -13.48 -2.44 7.18
N GLN A 83 -14.58 -1.89 7.70
CA GLN A 83 -14.70 -0.45 7.98
C GLN A 83 -13.72 0.00 9.08
N ASN A 84 -13.66 -0.75 10.18
CA ASN A 84 -12.74 -0.46 11.29
C ASN A 84 -11.28 -0.52 10.82
N TYR A 85 -10.92 -1.54 10.07
CA TYR A 85 -9.58 -1.70 9.53
C TYR A 85 -9.20 -0.55 8.57
N ARG A 86 -10.12 -0.16 7.67
CA ARG A 86 -9.89 1.00 6.79
C ARG A 86 -9.70 2.31 7.57
N GLN A 87 -10.42 2.48 8.67
CA GLN A 87 -10.26 3.64 9.54
C GLN A 87 -8.89 3.64 10.23
N GLU A 88 -8.46 2.48 10.73
CA GLU A 88 -7.14 2.31 11.34
C GLU A 88 -6.01 2.62 10.35
N LEU A 89 -6.08 2.07 9.14
CA LEU A 89 -5.11 2.37 8.08
C LEU A 89 -5.04 3.86 7.75
N ARG A 90 -6.19 4.53 7.64
CA ARG A 90 -6.22 5.98 7.39
C ARG A 90 -5.60 6.78 8.53
N SER A 91 -5.86 6.38 9.77
CA SER A 91 -5.27 7.03 10.94
C SER A 91 -3.76 6.89 10.95
N LYS A 92 -3.24 5.69 10.68
CA LYS A 92 -1.80 5.41 10.57
C LYS A 92 -1.14 6.23 9.45
N GLN A 93 -1.76 6.26 8.27
CA GLN A 93 -1.26 7.06 7.14
C GLN A 93 -1.25 8.57 7.45
N ASN A 94 -2.30 9.08 8.10
CA ASN A 94 -2.37 10.48 8.50
C ASN A 94 -1.30 10.85 9.52
N GLU A 95 -1.01 9.96 10.46
CA GLU A 95 0.05 10.16 11.44
C GLU A 95 1.44 10.20 10.80
N LEU A 96 1.74 9.22 9.94
CA LEU A 96 2.98 9.20 9.17
C LEU A 96 3.13 10.47 8.30
N ARG A 97 2.04 10.91 7.67
CA ARG A 97 2.05 12.14 6.88
C ARG A 97 2.35 13.38 7.75
N LYS A 98 1.76 13.46 8.96
CA LYS A 98 2.05 14.57 9.88
C LYS A 98 3.50 14.60 10.31
N GLN A 99 4.07 13.43 10.64
CA GLN A 99 5.49 13.31 10.99
C GLN A 99 6.38 13.78 9.84
N GLN A 100 6.10 13.33 8.63
CA GLN A 100 6.88 13.72 7.44
C GLN A 100 6.74 15.21 7.11
N LEU A 101 5.57 15.81 7.31
CA LEU A 101 5.38 17.25 7.15
C LEU A 101 6.19 18.05 8.17
N GLU A 102 6.24 17.61 9.42
CA GLU A 102 7.03 18.29 10.47
C GLU A 102 8.52 18.15 10.20
N GLU A 103 9.00 16.95 9.84
CA GLU A 103 10.39 16.73 9.43
C GLU A 103 10.80 17.62 8.24
N ASN A 104 9.95 17.68 7.22
CA ASN A 104 10.20 18.53 6.05
C ASN A 104 10.21 20.01 6.41
N LYS A 105 9.33 20.45 7.32
CA LYS A 105 9.29 21.81 7.80
C LYS A 105 10.59 22.19 8.53
N VAL A 106 10.99 21.37 9.51
CA VAL A 106 12.24 21.58 10.26
C VAL A 106 13.45 21.58 9.32
N SER A 107 13.51 20.64 8.39
CA SER A 107 14.57 20.57 7.37
C SER A 107 14.59 21.82 6.50
N GLY A 108 13.43 22.29 6.05
CA GLY A 108 13.29 23.52 5.27
C GLY A 108 13.70 24.78 6.04
N GLU A 109 13.30 24.91 7.30
CA GLU A 109 13.70 26.03 8.18
C GLU A 109 15.22 26.06 8.39
N ASN A 110 15.83 24.91 8.67
CA ASN A 110 17.27 24.79 8.83
C ASN A 110 18.02 25.16 7.53
N PHE A 111 17.54 24.63 6.40
CA PHE A 111 18.12 24.98 5.10
C PHE A 111 18.05 26.49 4.83
N LEU A 112 16.92 27.14 5.07
CA LEU A 112 16.77 28.58 4.86
C LEU A 112 17.64 29.38 5.83
N ALA A 113 17.75 28.96 7.09
CA ALA A 113 18.65 29.62 8.06
C ALA A 113 20.12 29.57 7.61
N GLU A 114 20.58 28.37 7.24
CA GLU A 114 21.95 28.20 6.72
C GLU A 114 22.18 28.95 5.39
N ASN A 115 21.20 28.85 4.48
CA ASN A 115 21.35 29.45 3.15
C ASN A 115 21.38 30.96 3.22
N SER A 116 20.69 31.59 4.17
CA SER A 116 20.68 33.06 4.37
C SER A 116 22.06 33.63 4.70
N THR A 117 22.96 32.82 5.26
CA THR A 117 24.31 33.24 5.65
C THR A 117 25.32 33.10 4.51
N LYS A 118 24.96 32.49 3.39
CA LYS A 118 25.86 32.24 2.26
C LYS A 118 26.08 33.51 1.45
N GLU A 119 27.29 33.68 0.97
CA GLU A 119 27.69 34.82 0.15
C GLU A 119 26.82 34.98 -1.11
N GLY A 120 26.30 36.16 -1.33
CA GLY A 120 25.48 36.53 -2.48
C GLY A 120 24.02 36.10 -2.38
N VAL A 121 23.58 35.52 -1.26
CA VAL A 121 22.18 35.23 -1.01
C VAL A 121 21.44 36.46 -0.51
N ILE A 122 20.33 36.79 -1.14
CA ILE A 122 19.45 37.89 -0.77
C ILE A 122 18.16 37.32 -0.23
N VAL A 123 17.73 37.77 0.96
CA VAL A 123 16.49 37.38 1.64
C VAL A 123 15.45 38.48 1.50
N LEU A 124 14.32 38.19 0.93
CA LEU A 124 13.20 39.14 0.82
C LEU A 124 12.29 39.10 2.07
N PRO A 125 11.48 40.16 2.32
CA PRO A 125 10.55 40.20 3.44
C PRO A 125 9.51 39.05 3.44
N SER A 126 9.29 38.45 2.27
CA SER A 126 8.41 37.25 2.13
C SER A 126 9.06 35.94 2.60
N GLY A 127 10.36 35.95 2.96
CA GLY A 127 11.15 34.77 3.25
C GLY A 127 11.75 34.09 2.01
N LEU A 128 11.41 34.54 0.81
CA LEU A 128 12.06 34.05 -0.41
C LEU A 128 13.55 34.42 -0.40
N GLN A 129 14.40 33.45 -0.70
CA GLN A 129 15.83 33.61 -0.85
C GLN A 129 16.22 33.39 -2.31
N TYR A 130 17.11 34.23 -2.81
CA TYR A 130 17.64 34.09 -4.16
C TYR A 130 19.10 34.51 -4.22
N LYS A 131 19.80 34.02 -5.24
CA LYS A 131 21.15 34.42 -5.57
C LYS A 131 21.24 34.68 -7.07
N VAL A 132 21.81 35.82 -7.43
CA VAL A 132 22.09 36.13 -8.83
C VAL A 132 23.34 35.35 -9.23
N LEU A 133 23.25 34.46 -10.19
CA LEU A 133 24.37 33.68 -10.72
C LEU A 133 25.14 34.47 -11.80
N ASN A 134 24.37 35.11 -12.70
CA ASN A 134 24.91 35.96 -13.76
C ASN A 134 24.05 37.23 -13.87
N ASN A 135 24.69 38.38 -13.98
CA ASN A 135 23.95 39.60 -14.26
C ASN A 135 23.59 39.67 -15.75
N GLY A 136 22.34 40.02 -16.03
CA GLY A 136 21.88 40.33 -17.37
C GLY A 136 22.14 41.80 -17.73
N ASP A 137 22.35 42.07 -18.99
CA ASP A 137 22.51 43.39 -19.61
C ASP A 137 21.33 43.81 -20.50
N GLY A 138 20.31 42.98 -20.58
CA GLY A 138 19.07 43.21 -21.34
C GLY A 138 18.06 44.14 -20.65
N SER A 139 17.00 44.50 -21.37
CA SER A 139 15.93 45.35 -20.82
C SER A 139 15.17 44.63 -19.72
N THR A 140 14.88 45.30 -18.61
CA THR A 140 14.09 44.75 -17.50
C THR A 140 12.61 44.71 -17.87
N PRO A 141 11.95 43.53 -17.76
CA PRO A 141 10.54 43.43 -18.04
C PRO A 141 9.68 44.13 -16.98
N LYS A 142 8.56 44.67 -17.39
CA LYS A 142 7.56 45.24 -16.49
C LYS A 142 6.72 44.15 -15.86
N ALA A 143 6.03 44.43 -14.76
CA ALA A 143 5.18 43.45 -14.06
C ALA A 143 4.06 42.88 -14.91
N THR A 144 3.64 43.57 -15.99
CA THR A 144 2.59 43.16 -16.94
C THR A 144 3.12 42.38 -18.14
N ASP A 145 4.45 42.29 -18.30
CA ASP A 145 5.03 41.68 -19.50
C ASP A 145 5.04 40.16 -19.37
N LYS A 146 4.84 39.49 -20.52
CA LYS A 146 5.00 38.05 -20.62
C LYS A 146 6.46 37.71 -20.92
N VAL A 147 7.06 36.90 -20.08
CA VAL A 147 8.46 36.47 -20.25
C VAL A 147 8.52 34.96 -20.49
N LYS A 148 9.51 34.51 -21.23
CA LYS A 148 9.84 33.09 -21.40
C LYS A 148 11.11 32.79 -20.61
N VAL A 149 11.00 31.84 -19.70
CA VAL A 149 12.11 31.42 -18.84
C VAL A 149 12.39 29.93 -18.96
N HIS A 150 13.62 29.53 -18.76
CA HIS A 150 14.01 28.15 -18.49
C HIS A 150 14.28 28.00 -17.00
N TYR A 151 13.75 26.95 -16.41
CA TYR A 151 13.96 26.68 -14.98
C TYR A 151 14.27 25.20 -14.73
N THR A 152 14.96 24.93 -13.63
CA THR A 152 15.15 23.58 -13.09
C THR A 152 14.78 23.62 -11.61
N GLY A 153 13.80 22.81 -11.20
CA GLY A 153 13.38 22.66 -9.82
C GLY A 153 14.00 21.41 -9.19
N LYS A 154 14.48 21.54 -7.96
CA LYS A 154 14.96 20.42 -7.13
C LYS A 154 14.42 20.57 -5.72
N LEU A 155 14.16 19.46 -5.05
CA LEU A 155 13.89 19.44 -3.62
C LEU A 155 15.21 19.56 -2.84
N ILE A 156 15.12 20.07 -1.62
CA ILE A 156 16.21 20.11 -0.63
C ILE A 156 16.33 18.77 0.08
#